data_392a0fe0ea0592a8b3946cece5daaf78
#
_entry.id   392a0fe0ea0592a8b3946cece5daaf78
#
_cell.length_a   1.000
_cell.length_b   1.000
_cell.length_c   1.000
_cell.angle_alpha   90.00
_cell.angle_beta   90.00
_cell.angle_gamma   90.00
#
_symmetry.space_group_name_H-M   'P 1'
#
loop_
_entity.id
_entity.type
_entity.pdbx_description
1 polymer ?
#
loop_
_entity_poly.entity_id
_entity_poly.type
_entity_poly.pdbx_seq_one_letter_code
_entity_poly.pdbx_strand_id
1 'polypeptide(L)'
;MRLFCALLGVFPFLVFAGDIEKGRQVVLSRGDGNCLLCHAVPGADRPAGDIGPSLAGVGSRLAKDEIRSRIVDASRFNPDSVMPPYGRFHGLHAVAPQYRGTPLLSDGQIDDAVAYLLSLR
;
A
#
# COMPACT_ATOMS: atom_id res chain seq x y z
N MET A 1 41.94 35.41 -18.10
CA MET A 1 40.85 35.28 -17.12
C MET A 1 39.80 34.36 -17.74
N ARG A 2 39.84 33.06 -17.39
CA ARG A 2 38.96 32.03 -17.97
C ARG A 2 37.79 31.82 -17.00
N LEU A 3 36.58 32.20 -17.42
CA LEU A 3 35.34 31.91 -16.69
C LEU A 3 35.03 30.40 -16.82
N PHE A 4 35.07 29.66 -15.70
CA PHE A 4 34.52 28.33 -15.59
C PHE A 4 33.01 28.47 -15.31
N CYS A 5 32.19 28.23 -16.32
CA CYS A 5 30.75 28.03 -16.11
C CYS A 5 30.53 26.61 -15.55
N ALA A 6 30.26 26.51 -14.25
CA ALA A 6 29.81 25.29 -13.65
C ALA A 6 28.34 25.04 -14.04
N LEU A 7 28.11 24.10 -14.95
CA LEU A 7 26.79 23.57 -15.26
C LEU A 7 26.31 22.69 -14.05
N LEU A 8 25.49 23.26 -13.19
CA LEU A 8 24.73 22.52 -12.19
C LEU A 8 23.69 21.67 -12.93
N GLY A 9 24.01 20.39 -13.10
CA GLY A 9 23.07 19.41 -13.61
C GLY A 9 21.92 19.21 -12.63
N VAL A 10 20.73 19.71 -12.98
CA VAL A 10 19.48 19.36 -12.30
C VAL A 10 19.14 17.93 -12.68
N PHE A 11 19.48 16.98 -11.83
CA PHE A 11 18.96 15.61 -11.95
C PHE A 11 17.46 15.63 -11.62
N PRO A 12 16.58 15.22 -12.55
CA PRO A 12 15.18 15.04 -12.20
C PRO A 12 15.07 13.89 -11.20
N PHE A 13 14.67 14.20 -9.98
CA PHE A 13 14.19 13.18 -9.05
C PHE A 13 12.94 12.56 -9.68
N LEU A 14 13.07 11.35 -10.19
CA LEU A 14 11.92 10.51 -10.56
C LEU A 14 11.20 10.17 -9.27
N VAL A 15 10.18 10.94 -8.93
CA VAL A 15 9.22 10.57 -7.90
C VAL A 15 8.40 9.43 -8.50
N PHE A 16 8.64 8.21 -8.06
CA PHE A 16 7.79 7.09 -8.39
C PHE A 16 6.44 7.31 -7.69
N ALA A 17 5.51 7.91 -8.42
CA ALA A 17 4.11 7.88 -8.04
C ALA A 17 3.59 6.47 -8.35
N GLY A 18 2.91 5.82 -7.39
CA GLY A 18 2.29 4.52 -7.62
C GLY A 18 1.27 4.57 -8.75
N ASP A 19 1.05 3.44 -9.40
CA ASP A 19 0.13 3.28 -10.52
C ASP A 19 -1.26 2.88 -10.00
N ILE A 20 -2.29 3.66 -10.31
CA ILE A 20 -3.67 3.47 -9.82
C ILE A 20 -4.25 2.13 -10.32
N GLU A 21 -4.04 1.76 -11.59
CA GLU A 21 -4.61 0.53 -12.13
C GLU A 21 -3.90 -0.72 -11.59
N LYS A 22 -2.58 -0.68 -11.47
CA LYS A 22 -1.84 -1.74 -10.77
C LYS A 22 -2.25 -1.82 -9.31
N GLY A 23 -2.46 -0.69 -8.65
CA GLY A 23 -2.95 -0.64 -7.29
C GLY A 23 -4.32 -1.26 -7.13
N ARG A 24 -5.24 -1.03 -8.07
CA ARG A 24 -6.53 -1.70 -8.11
C ARG A 24 -6.35 -3.22 -8.19
N GLN A 25 -5.46 -3.70 -9.05
CA GLN A 25 -5.16 -5.13 -9.16
C GLN A 25 -4.61 -5.69 -7.85
N VAL A 26 -3.64 -5.03 -7.22
CA VAL A 26 -3.08 -5.44 -5.92
C VAL A 26 -4.17 -5.53 -4.85
N VAL A 27 -5.03 -4.52 -4.74
CA VAL A 27 -6.11 -4.46 -3.72
C VAL A 27 -7.14 -5.55 -3.92
N LEU A 28 -7.51 -5.86 -5.16
CA LEU A 28 -8.57 -6.81 -5.47
C LEU A 28 -8.08 -8.24 -5.69
N SER A 29 -6.81 -8.45 -6.07
CA SER A 29 -6.24 -9.78 -6.36
C SER A 29 -6.19 -10.65 -5.10
N ARG A 30 -6.68 -11.89 -5.23
CA ARG A 30 -6.59 -12.90 -4.16
C ARG A 30 -5.15 -13.37 -3.91
N GLY A 31 -4.28 -13.24 -4.91
CA GLY A 31 -2.86 -13.62 -4.83
C GLY A 31 -1.97 -12.54 -4.24
N ASP A 32 -2.46 -11.30 -4.13
CA ASP A 32 -1.70 -10.15 -3.66
C ASP A 32 -2.28 -9.61 -2.34
N GLY A 33 -2.83 -8.40 -2.35
CA GLY A 33 -3.34 -7.77 -1.14
C GLY A 33 -4.62 -8.38 -0.61
N ASN A 34 -5.50 -8.85 -1.51
CA ASN A 34 -6.79 -9.42 -1.18
C ASN A 34 -7.58 -8.63 -0.13
N CYS A 35 -7.56 -7.31 -0.24
CA CYS A 35 -8.18 -6.41 0.74
C CYS A 35 -9.68 -6.63 0.84
N LEU A 36 -10.30 -7.13 -0.25
CA LEU A 36 -11.71 -7.45 -0.32
C LEU A 36 -12.14 -8.58 0.65
N LEU A 37 -11.18 -9.37 1.14
CA LEU A 37 -11.48 -10.37 2.17
C LEU A 37 -12.07 -9.73 3.44
N CYS A 38 -11.67 -8.51 3.75
CA CYS A 38 -12.05 -7.83 4.99
C CYS A 38 -12.75 -6.49 4.76
N HIS A 39 -12.54 -5.84 3.61
CA HIS A 39 -13.03 -4.48 3.33
C HIS A 39 -13.96 -4.43 2.14
N ALA A 40 -15.05 -3.68 2.25
CA ALA A 40 -15.82 -3.27 1.08
C ALA A 40 -15.01 -2.28 0.25
N VAL A 41 -14.89 -2.55 -1.05
CA VAL A 41 -14.16 -1.71 -2.01
C VAL A 41 -15.12 -1.30 -3.14
N PRO A 42 -15.26 -0.01 -3.45
CA PRO A 42 -16.14 0.45 -4.52
C PRO A 42 -15.74 -0.17 -5.87
N GLY A 43 -16.74 -0.60 -6.64
CA GLY A 43 -16.52 -1.17 -7.97
C GLY A 43 -15.88 -2.56 -7.98
N ALA A 44 -15.86 -3.25 -6.83
CA ALA A 44 -15.41 -4.64 -6.78
C ALA A 44 -16.39 -5.57 -7.51
N ASP A 45 -15.84 -6.61 -8.14
CA ASP A 45 -16.58 -7.59 -8.96
C ASP A 45 -17.10 -8.79 -8.18
N ARG A 46 -16.86 -8.84 -6.88
CA ARG A 46 -17.27 -9.92 -5.98
C ARG A 46 -17.63 -9.39 -4.58
N PRO A 47 -18.36 -10.19 -3.78
CA PRO A 47 -18.68 -9.81 -2.41
C PRO A 47 -17.45 -9.55 -1.56
N ALA A 48 -17.55 -8.56 -0.69
CA ALA A 48 -16.52 -8.19 0.28
C ALA A 48 -16.85 -8.74 1.68
N GLY A 49 -15.80 -8.92 2.50
CA GLY A 49 -15.96 -9.09 3.94
C GLY A 49 -16.27 -7.78 4.64
N ASP A 50 -16.62 -7.87 5.91
CA ASP A 50 -17.00 -6.75 6.77
C ASP A 50 -16.16 -6.66 8.07
N ILE A 51 -15.06 -7.40 8.13
CA ILE A 51 -14.13 -7.39 9.27
C ILE A 51 -13.47 -6.02 9.41
N GLY A 52 -13.08 -5.41 8.27
CA GLY A 52 -12.53 -4.07 8.21
C GLY A 52 -13.55 -3.03 7.76
N PRO A 53 -13.29 -1.72 7.98
CA PRO A 53 -14.16 -0.66 7.50
C PRO A 53 -14.19 -0.58 5.97
N SER A 54 -15.28 -0.04 5.42
CA SER A 54 -15.37 0.25 3.99
C SER A 54 -14.25 1.19 3.54
N LEU A 55 -13.65 0.90 2.40
CA LEU A 55 -12.63 1.75 1.77
C LEU A 55 -13.24 2.83 0.86
N ALA A 56 -14.57 2.90 0.74
CA ALA A 56 -15.23 4.01 0.07
C ALA A 56 -14.82 5.35 0.69
N GLY A 57 -14.37 6.29 -0.13
CA GLY A 57 -13.95 7.61 0.33
C GLY A 57 -12.68 7.64 1.20
N VAL A 58 -11.90 6.56 1.27
CA VAL A 58 -10.69 6.51 2.13
C VAL A 58 -9.67 7.57 1.74
N GLY A 59 -9.55 7.89 0.46
CA GLY A 59 -8.64 8.92 -0.04
C GLY A 59 -9.01 10.35 0.37
N SER A 60 -10.25 10.57 0.84
CA SER A 60 -10.69 11.84 1.42
C SER A 60 -10.52 11.88 2.94
N ARG A 61 -10.41 10.73 3.60
CA ARG A 61 -10.32 10.62 5.06
C ARG A 61 -8.90 10.53 5.59
N LEU A 62 -8.00 9.90 4.85
CA LEU A 62 -6.63 9.61 5.29
C LEU A 62 -5.61 10.21 4.33
N ALA A 63 -4.53 10.71 4.87
CA ALA A 63 -3.37 11.15 4.10
C ALA A 63 -2.61 9.95 3.50
N LYS A 64 -1.87 10.20 2.42
CA LYS A 64 -1.06 9.20 1.72
C LYS A 64 -0.19 8.37 2.66
N ASP A 65 0.58 9.05 3.52
CA ASP A 65 1.53 8.39 4.41
C ASP A 65 0.83 7.57 5.49
N GLU A 66 -0.35 7.99 5.91
CA GLU A 66 -1.16 7.24 6.87
C GLU A 66 -1.72 5.96 6.23
N ILE A 67 -2.27 6.04 5.02
CA ILE A 67 -2.72 4.85 4.26
C ILE A 67 -1.55 3.87 4.11
N ARG A 68 -0.39 4.35 3.67
CA ARG A 68 0.80 3.53 3.50
C ARG A 68 1.22 2.85 4.80
N SER A 69 1.31 3.60 5.88
CA SER A 69 1.73 3.08 7.18
C SER A 69 0.77 2.00 7.72
N ARG A 70 -0.54 2.14 7.48
CA ARG A 70 -1.54 1.13 7.87
C ARG A 70 -1.43 -0.15 7.03
N ILE A 71 -1.09 -0.06 5.75
CA ILE A 71 -0.84 -1.23 4.91
C ILE A 71 0.45 -1.93 5.33
N VAL A 72 1.51 -1.17 5.59
CA VAL A 72 2.79 -1.75 6.03
C VAL A 72 2.64 -2.50 7.34
N ASP A 73 1.99 -1.90 8.33
CA ASP A 73 1.76 -2.51 9.63
C ASP A 73 0.65 -1.80 10.43
N ALA A 74 -0.58 -2.27 10.32
CA ALA A 74 -1.72 -1.71 11.03
C ALA A 74 -1.62 -1.85 12.56
N SER A 75 -0.83 -2.79 13.07
CA SER A 75 -0.65 -2.99 14.51
C SER A 75 0.02 -1.80 15.20
N ARG A 76 0.68 -0.93 14.44
CA ARG A 76 1.24 0.33 14.95
C ARG A 76 0.17 1.34 15.38
N PHE A 77 -1.03 1.23 14.84
CA PHE A 77 -2.18 2.09 15.18
C PHE A 77 -3.14 1.39 16.14
N ASN A 78 -3.30 0.09 15.98
CA ASN A 78 -4.10 -0.75 16.86
C ASN A 78 -3.38 -2.09 17.05
N PRO A 79 -2.81 -2.35 18.25
CA PRO A 79 -2.10 -3.60 18.55
C PRO A 79 -2.95 -4.87 18.36
N ASP A 80 -4.28 -4.76 18.47
CA ASP A 80 -5.22 -5.87 18.31
C ASP A 80 -5.72 -6.02 16.85
N SER A 81 -5.11 -5.28 15.91
CA SER A 81 -5.50 -5.35 14.51
C SER A 81 -5.27 -6.73 13.92
N VAL A 82 -6.31 -7.28 13.28
CA VAL A 82 -6.23 -8.54 12.53
C VAL A 82 -5.80 -8.32 11.07
N MET A 83 -5.64 -7.07 10.63
CA MET A 83 -5.12 -6.74 9.31
C MET A 83 -3.67 -7.22 9.20
N PRO A 84 -3.31 -8.04 8.20
CA PRO A 84 -1.94 -8.50 8.04
C PRO A 84 -0.96 -7.33 7.84
N PRO A 85 0.26 -7.42 8.40
CA PRO A 85 1.32 -6.45 8.11
C PRO A 85 1.92 -6.76 6.74
N TYR A 86 1.46 -6.09 5.70
CA TYR A 86 1.87 -6.39 4.33
C TYR A 86 3.33 -6.04 4.02
N GLY A 87 3.88 -5.05 4.71
CA GLY A 87 5.28 -4.62 4.51
C GLY A 87 6.22 -5.06 5.60
N ARG A 88 5.74 -5.36 6.81
CA ARG A 88 6.58 -5.85 7.91
C ARG A 88 6.65 -7.37 7.89
N PHE A 89 7.84 -7.92 7.97
CA PHE A 89 8.08 -9.37 7.98
C PHE A 89 8.95 -9.85 9.16
N HIS A 90 9.32 -8.94 10.07
CA HIS A 90 10.05 -9.27 11.30
C HIS A 90 9.11 -9.35 12.49
N GLY A 91 9.48 -10.15 13.49
CA GLY A 91 8.74 -10.25 14.76
C GLY A 91 7.33 -10.79 14.60
N LEU A 92 7.08 -11.58 13.56
CA LEU A 92 5.83 -12.27 13.30
C LEU A 92 5.88 -13.70 13.87
N HIS A 93 4.74 -14.19 14.34
CA HIS A 93 4.57 -15.55 14.84
C HIS A 93 3.70 -16.37 13.89
N ALA A 94 3.93 -17.68 13.85
CA ALA A 94 3.13 -18.63 13.07
C ALA A 94 3.03 -18.30 11.56
N VAL A 95 4.12 -17.76 10.98
CA VAL A 95 4.19 -17.43 9.56
C VAL A 95 4.35 -18.70 8.73
N ALA A 96 3.51 -18.88 7.71
CA ALA A 96 3.63 -19.99 6.78
C ALA A 96 5.00 -19.98 6.09
N PRO A 97 5.61 -21.17 5.83
CA PRO A 97 7.00 -21.25 5.36
C PRO A 97 7.32 -20.40 4.13
N GLN A 98 6.38 -20.31 3.18
CA GLN A 98 6.55 -19.55 1.93
C GLN A 98 6.62 -18.03 2.12
N TYR A 99 6.19 -17.51 3.28
CA TYR A 99 6.20 -16.07 3.58
C TYR A 99 7.27 -15.67 4.61
N ARG A 100 8.06 -16.62 5.09
CA ARG A 100 9.10 -16.33 6.08
C ARG A 100 10.21 -15.48 5.47
N GLY A 101 10.56 -14.38 6.15
CA GLY A 101 11.68 -13.52 5.77
C GLY A 101 11.41 -12.59 4.59
N THR A 102 10.16 -12.52 4.10
CA THR A 102 9.77 -11.62 3.01
C THR A 102 8.46 -10.90 3.34
N PRO A 103 8.27 -9.66 2.87
CA PRO A 103 6.98 -8.99 3.00
C PRO A 103 5.92 -9.66 2.12
N LEU A 104 4.65 -9.52 2.49
CA LEU A 104 3.52 -10.01 1.68
C LEU A 104 3.38 -9.21 0.38
N LEU A 105 3.65 -7.92 0.42
CA LEU A 105 3.68 -7.03 -0.74
C LEU A 105 5.03 -6.33 -0.80
N SER A 106 5.57 -6.15 -2.00
CA SER A 106 6.73 -5.30 -2.22
C SER A 106 6.41 -3.83 -1.96
N ASP A 107 7.42 -3.01 -1.74
CA ASP A 107 7.24 -1.55 -1.59
C ASP A 107 6.52 -0.94 -2.80
N GLY A 108 6.85 -1.38 -4.02
CA GLY A 108 6.18 -0.92 -5.24
C GLY A 108 4.70 -1.29 -5.28
N GLN A 109 4.34 -2.52 -4.88
CA GLN A 109 2.93 -2.94 -4.78
C GLN A 109 2.18 -2.15 -3.71
N ILE A 110 2.82 -1.85 -2.59
CA ILE A 110 2.23 -1.00 -1.55
C ILE A 110 1.99 0.42 -2.09
N ASP A 111 2.96 1.00 -2.79
CA ASP A 111 2.83 2.35 -3.36
C ASP A 111 1.72 2.40 -4.44
N ASP A 112 1.59 1.38 -5.26
CA ASP A 112 0.50 1.24 -6.23
C ASP A 112 -0.85 1.13 -5.51
N ALA A 113 -0.96 0.29 -4.49
CA ALA A 113 -2.18 0.17 -3.68
C ALA A 113 -2.58 1.50 -3.03
N VAL A 114 -1.61 2.24 -2.50
CA VAL A 114 -1.81 3.59 -1.92
C VAL A 114 -2.35 4.55 -2.97
N ALA A 115 -1.78 4.56 -4.19
CA ALA A 115 -2.25 5.40 -5.28
C ALA A 115 -3.71 5.13 -5.63
N TYR A 116 -4.10 3.85 -5.72
CA TYR A 116 -5.49 3.46 -5.95
C TYR A 116 -6.41 3.90 -4.81
N LEU A 117 -6.04 3.62 -3.55
CA LEU A 117 -6.86 3.98 -2.39
C LEU A 117 -7.05 5.49 -2.26
N LEU A 118 -6.02 6.29 -2.59
CA LEU A 118 -6.14 7.75 -2.65
C LEU A 118 -7.14 8.23 -3.71
N SER A 119 -7.36 7.45 -4.76
CA SER A 119 -8.34 7.77 -5.81
C SER A 119 -9.78 7.52 -5.39
N LEU A 120 -10.01 6.76 -4.31
CA LEU A 120 -11.34 6.48 -3.74
C LEU A 120 -11.79 7.66 -2.86
N ARG A 121 -12.42 8.64 -3.49
CA ARG A 121 -12.91 9.88 -2.85
C ARG A 121 -14.43 9.91 -2.76
#